data_d457a51e12621b953aa5823f79d519f2
#
_entry.id   d457a51e12621b953aa5823f79d519f2
#
_cell.length_a   1.000
_cell.length_b   1.000
_cell.length_c   1.000
_cell.angle_alpha   90.00
_cell.angle_beta   90.00
_cell.angle_gamma   90.00
#
_symmetry.space_group_name_H-M   'P 1'
#
loop_
_entity.id
_entity.type
_entity.pdbx_description
1 polymer ?
#
loop_
_entity_poly.entity_id
_entity_poly.type
_entity_poly.pdbx_seq_one_letter_code
_entity_poly.pdbx_strand_id
1 'polypeptide(L)'
;MYRVAIEKLLKWKQSKRRKPLIIEGARQVGKTWLMKEFGRQSYTDTVYINFDSNSRMAELFASDLDTDRLIMGLELYVGHKIDPNNSLLVFDEVQEVPRALASLKYFYENAPQYHIVCAGSLLGIALHQGTSFPVGKVDFLKLYPLSFKEFLMATGKEQFAALLDSQDFQMITSFKQTYIDALKHYYFVGGMPEAVQSFTENKDFNEVREIQKRILAAYEQDFSKHAPNEIVPRLRMLWNSIPSQLAKENKKFIYGLVREGARAKDYETALLWLSDCGLVHKVSRVNTVGIPLRAYEDLKAFKLFVVDVGLLGCMAGLRQRTLLDGNDLFLEFKGALTEQYVCQQLKTIEDLDVYYYTNDRGSCEIDFVVDTGERIVPVEVKAEVNLRAKSLKTYHEKFAPEVSVRASMADYKKEEWLVNLPLYAIDQIVQI
;
A
#
# COMPACT_ATOMS: atom_id res chain seq x y z
N MET A 1 -7.78 -4.51 -16.04
CA MET A 1 -7.35 -3.28 -15.30
C MET A 1 -5.83 -3.27 -15.29
N TYR A 2 -5.17 -2.16 -15.63
CA TYR A 2 -3.70 -2.07 -15.62
C TYR A 2 -3.17 -1.98 -14.19
N ARG A 3 -2.01 -2.63 -13.93
CA ARG A 3 -1.28 -2.54 -12.66
C ARG A 3 0.21 -2.35 -12.94
N VAL A 4 0.81 -1.31 -12.36
CA VAL A 4 2.27 -1.05 -12.46
C VAL A 4 3.09 -2.25 -11.97
N ALA A 5 2.55 -3.01 -11.03
CA ALA A 5 3.18 -4.24 -10.54
C ALA A 5 3.48 -5.28 -11.64
N ILE A 6 2.78 -5.27 -12.79
CA ILE A 6 3.10 -6.14 -13.94
C ILE A 6 4.51 -5.86 -14.48
N GLU A 7 4.91 -4.60 -14.53
CA GLU A 7 6.28 -4.24 -14.99
C GLU A 7 7.35 -4.80 -14.04
N LYS A 8 7.08 -4.79 -12.73
CA LYS A 8 7.98 -5.39 -11.73
C LYS A 8 8.06 -6.91 -11.90
N LEU A 9 6.94 -7.56 -12.18
CA LEU A 9 6.89 -8.99 -12.47
C LEU A 9 7.64 -9.35 -13.76
N LEU A 10 7.58 -8.51 -14.79
CA LEU A 10 8.37 -8.68 -16.02
C LEU A 10 9.88 -8.56 -15.75
N LYS A 11 10.30 -7.57 -14.95
CA LYS A 11 11.70 -7.43 -14.51
C LYS A 11 12.16 -8.67 -13.71
N TRP A 12 11.31 -9.14 -12.77
CA TRP A 12 11.59 -10.36 -12.02
C TRP A 12 11.71 -11.58 -12.93
N LYS A 13 10.82 -11.78 -13.91
CA LYS A 13 10.89 -12.87 -14.89
C LYS A 13 12.23 -12.90 -15.62
N GLN A 14 12.76 -11.73 -16.00
CA GLN A 14 14.00 -11.59 -16.77
C GLN A 14 15.28 -11.70 -15.92
N SER A 15 15.16 -11.67 -14.58
CA SER A 15 16.31 -11.70 -13.68
C SER A 15 17.03 -13.05 -13.74
N LYS A 16 18.35 -13.01 -13.97
CA LYS A 16 19.23 -14.20 -13.92
C LYS A 16 19.38 -14.78 -12.51
N ARG A 17 19.07 -13.99 -11.47
CA ARG A 17 19.14 -14.38 -10.05
C ARG A 17 17.75 -14.48 -9.43
N ARG A 18 16.74 -14.73 -10.27
CA ARG A 18 15.36 -14.87 -9.85
C ARG A 18 15.20 -15.93 -8.77
N LYS A 19 14.47 -15.59 -7.73
CA LYS A 19 13.99 -16.51 -6.69
C LYS A 19 12.47 -16.67 -6.81
N PRO A 20 11.86 -17.70 -6.23
CA PRO A 20 10.42 -17.73 -6.06
C PRO A 20 9.94 -16.40 -5.46
N LEU A 21 8.88 -15.82 -6.02
CA LEU A 21 8.39 -14.50 -5.64
C LEU A 21 7.17 -14.61 -4.73
N ILE A 22 7.20 -13.87 -3.62
CA ILE A 22 6.06 -13.75 -2.72
C ILE A 22 5.43 -12.37 -2.90
N ILE A 23 4.13 -12.33 -3.24
CA ILE A 23 3.36 -11.09 -3.32
C ILE A 23 2.66 -10.87 -1.98
N GLU A 24 3.08 -9.82 -1.29
CA GLU A 24 2.50 -9.35 -0.03
C GLU A 24 1.53 -8.20 -0.26
N GLY A 25 0.60 -7.99 0.65
CA GLY A 25 -0.32 -6.86 0.65
C GLY A 25 -1.65 -7.21 1.28
N ALA A 26 -2.44 -6.19 1.61
CA ALA A 26 -3.74 -6.35 2.24
C ALA A 26 -4.66 -7.32 1.47
N ARG A 27 -5.64 -7.86 2.16
CA ARG A 27 -6.69 -8.65 1.50
C ARG A 27 -7.45 -7.78 0.50
N GLN A 28 -7.87 -8.39 -0.63
CA GLN A 28 -8.67 -7.72 -1.69
C GLN A 28 -7.93 -6.62 -2.49
N VAL A 29 -6.60 -6.47 -2.38
CA VAL A 29 -5.81 -5.56 -3.24
C VAL A 29 -5.52 -6.12 -4.64
N GLY A 30 -6.01 -7.35 -4.94
CA GLY A 30 -5.92 -7.95 -6.27
C GLY A 30 -4.72 -8.86 -6.52
N LYS A 31 -4.14 -9.49 -5.49
CA LYS A 31 -3.00 -10.41 -5.61
C LYS A 31 -3.28 -11.57 -6.57
N THR A 32 -4.37 -12.30 -6.35
CA THR A 32 -4.79 -13.42 -7.22
C THR A 32 -4.98 -13.00 -8.67
N TRP A 33 -5.65 -11.86 -8.88
CA TRP A 33 -5.86 -11.31 -10.22
C TRP A 33 -4.52 -10.97 -10.88
N LEU A 34 -3.59 -10.34 -10.16
CA LEU A 34 -2.28 -9.94 -10.66
C LEU A 34 -1.46 -11.16 -11.12
N MET A 35 -1.43 -12.23 -10.31
CA MET A 35 -0.71 -13.46 -10.64
C MET A 35 -1.28 -14.15 -11.90
N LYS A 36 -2.61 -14.26 -11.97
CA LYS A 36 -3.30 -14.85 -13.15
C LYS A 36 -3.09 -14.01 -14.39
N GLU A 37 -3.20 -12.69 -14.29
CA GLU A 37 -3.02 -11.78 -15.42
C GLU A 37 -1.57 -11.79 -15.91
N PHE A 38 -0.60 -11.80 -15.01
CA PHE A 38 0.82 -11.94 -15.34
C PHE A 38 1.09 -13.27 -16.07
N GLY A 39 0.52 -14.38 -15.59
CA GLY A 39 0.58 -15.68 -16.26
C GLY A 39 0.02 -15.61 -17.68
N ARG A 40 -1.19 -15.08 -17.83
CA ARG A 40 -1.88 -14.93 -19.12
C ARG A 40 -1.09 -14.10 -20.14
N GLN A 41 -0.44 -13.01 -19.67
CA GLN A 41 0.32 -12.11 -20.58
C GLN A 41 1.71 -12.59 -20.92
N SER A 42 2.34 -13.36 -20.03
CA SER A 42 3.78 -13.58 -20.08
C SER A 42 4.21 -15.03 -20.24
N TYR A 43 3.28 -15.99 -20.15
CA TYR A 43 3.55 -17.42 -20.25
C TYR A 43 2.52 -18.09 -21.18
N THR A 44 2.89 -19.24 -21.71
CA THR A 44 1.98 -20.05 -22.52
C THR A 44 1.03 -20.89 -21.66
N ASP A 45 1.46 -21.15 -20.41
CA ASP A 45 0.71 -21.94 -19.44
C ASP A 45 0.81 -21.33 -18.04
N THR A 46 -0.28 -21.42 -17.27
CA THR A 46 -0.34 -20.93 -15.89
C THR A 46 -0.94 -22.01 -14.99
N VAL A 47 -0.09 -22.66 -14.24
CA VAL A 47 -0.46 -23.69 -13.27
C VAL A 47 -0.91 -23.01 -11.98
N TYR A 48 -2.22 -22.83 -11.83
CA TYR A 48 -2.81 -22.16 -10.67
C TYR A 48 -3.23 -23.18 -9.61
N ILE A 49 -2.63 -23.06 -8.43
CA ILE A 49 -2.93 -23.87 -7.24
C ILE A 49 -3.44 -22.96 -6.13
N ASN A 50 -4.67 -23.16 -5.71
CA ASN A 50 -5.19 -22.56 -4.49
C ASN A 50 -5.04 -23.57 -3.35
N PHE A 51 -4.38 -23.16 -2.27
CA PHE A 51 -4.14 -24.00 -1.09
C PHE A 51 -5.29 -23.94 -0.07
N ASP A 52 -6.20 -22.97 -0.18
CA ASP A 52 -7.34 -22.90 0.74
C ASP A 52 -8.26 -24.14 0.53
N SER A 53 -8.52 -24.82 1.63
CA SER A 53 -9.39 -26.02 1.67
C SER A 53 -8.97 -27.13 0.66
N ASN A 54 -7.68 -27.24 0.31
CA ASN A 54 -7.15 -28.19 -0.66
C ASN A 54 -6.38 -29.33 0.00
N SER A 55 -7.11 -30.38 0.43
CA SER A 55 -6.53 -31.53 1.12
C SER A 55 -5.48 -32.29 0.28
N ARG A 56 -5.68 -32.39 -1.04
CA ARG A 56 -4.72 -33.06 -1.95
C ARG A 56 -3.37 -32.36 -1.97
N MET A 57 -3.38 -31.03 -1.98
CA MET A 57 -2.15 -30.24 -1.93
C MET A 57 -1.52 -30.31 -0.54
N ALA A 58 -2.31 -30.27 0.52
CA ALA A 58 -1.81 -30.47 1.87
C ALA A 58 -1.09 -31.82 2.01
N GLU A 59 -1.66 -32.91 1.52
CA GLU A 59 -1.06 -34.26 1.50
C GLU A 59 0.20 -34.32 0.63
N LEU A 60 0.19 -33.74 -0.58
CA LEU A 60 1.35 -33.73 -1.48
C LEU A 60 2.57 -33.08 -0.83
N PHE A 61 2.39 -31.93 -0.17
CA PHE A 61 3.48 -31.21 0.48
C PHE A 61 3.81 -31.73 1.90
N ALA A 62 2.98 -32.59 2.49
CA ALA A 62 3.20 -33.15 3.83
C ALA A 62 4.29 -34.22 3.88
N SER A 63 4.52 -35.00 2.80
CA SER A 63 5.40 -36.17 2.84
C SER A 63 6.88 -35.78 2.84
N ASP A 64 7.37 -35.27 1.73
CA ASP A 64 8.73 -34.74 1.55
C ASP A 64 8.70 -33.47 0.68
N LEU A 65 9.81 -32.79 0.52
CA LEU A 65 9.92 -31.58 -0.30
C LEU A 65 10.88 -31.79 -1.49
N ASP A 66 10.97 -33.03 -1.98
CA ASP A 66 11.67 -33.34 -3.22
C ASP A 66 10.96 -32.66 -4.40
N THR A 67 11.71 -31.86 -5.12
CA THR A 67 11.14 -30.98 -6.17
C THR A 67 10.63 -31.76 -7.36
N ASP A 68 11.28 -32.87 -7.76
CA ASP A 68 10.84 -33.67 -8.90
C ASP A 68 9.52 -34.38 -8.58
N ARG A 69 9.40 -34.91 -7.35
CA ARG A 69 8.16 -35.51 -6.86
C ARG A 69 7.04 -34.48 -6.74
N LEU A 70 7.34 -33.27 -6.26
CA LEU A 70 6.35 -32.20 -6.17
C LEU A 70 5.86 -31.79 -7.56
N ILE A 71 6.77 -31.60 -8.52
CA ILE A 71 6.39 -31.27 -9.91
C ILE A 71 5.54 -32.39 -10.49
N MET A 72 5.93 -33.67 -10.36
CA MET A 72 5.12 -34.81 -10.81
C MET A 72 3.71 -34.77 -10.20
N GLY A 73 3.60 -34.50 -8.91
CA GLY A 73 2.33 -34.38 -8.20
C GLY A 73 1.47 -33.23 -8.71
N LEU A 74 2.07 -32.08 -9.02
CA LEU A 74 1.39 -30.93 -9.63
C LEU A 74 0.93 -31.25 -11.05
N GLU A 75 1.76 -31.91 -11.88
CA GLU A 75 1.38 -32.37 -13.24
C GLU A 75 0.18 -33.32 -13.21
N LEU A 76 0.18 -34.28 -12.28
CA LEU A 76 -0.97 -35.19 -12.09
C LEU A 76 -2.24 -34.44 -11.64
N TYR A 77 -2.06 -33.40 -10.82
CA TYR A 77 -3.19 -32.59 -10.35
C TYR A 77 -3.82 -31.75 -11.46
N VAL A 78 -2.99 -31.12 -12.32
CA VAL A 78 -3.48 -30.28 -13.43
C VAL A 78 -3.76 -31.06 -14.71
N GLY A 79 -3.28 -32.30 -14.83
CA GLY A 79 -3.54 -33.21 -15.97
C GLY A 79 -2.66 -32.97 -17.18
N HIS A 80 -1.59 -32.19 -17.07
CA HIS A 80 -0.62 -31.96 -18.17
C HIS A 80 0.80 -31.75 -17.64
N LYS A 81 1.76 -31.81 -18.55
CA LYS A 81 3.18 -31.55 -18.24
C LYS A 81 3.44 -30.06 -18.00
N ILE A 82 4.31 -29.77 -17.05
CA ILE A 82 4.72 -28.40 -16.69
C ILE A 82 6.05 -28.11 -17.35
N ASP A 83 6.04 -27.21 -18.36
CA ASP A 83 7.27 -26.77 -19.02
C ASP A 83 7.96 -25.69 -18.17
N PRO A 84 9.18 -25.95 -17.64
CA PRO A 84 9.87 -24.99 -16.77
C PRO A 84 10.18 -23.65 -17.45
N ASN A 85 10.24 -23.60 -18.79
CA ASN A 85 10.57 -22.36 -19.52
C ASN A 85 9.31 -21.53 -19.85
N ASN A 86 8.15 -22.17 -19.98
CA ASN A 86 6.94 -21.55 -20.52
C ASN A 86 5.74 -21.59 -19.58
N SER A 87 5.84 -22.27 -18.43
CA SER A 87 4.79 -22.32 -17.41
C SER A 87 5.11 -21.42 -16.22
N LEU A 88 4.09 -20.74 -15.70
CA LEU A 88 4.15 -20.04 -14.41
C LEU A 88 3.42 -20.89 -13.36
N LEU A 89 4.10 -21.25 -12.28
CA LEU A 89 3.48 -21.83 -11.10
C LEU A 89 2.93 -20.71 -10.21
N VAL A 90 1.64 -20.72 -9.95
CA VAL A 90 0.96 -19.74 -9.08
C VAL A 90 0.43 -20.47 -7.86
N PHE A 91 1.01 -20.14 -6.68
CA PHE A 91 0.63 -20.67 -5.38
C PHE A 91 -0.18 -19.63 -4.62
N ASP A 92 -1.50 -19.75 -4.61
CA ASP A 92 -2.40 -18.81 -3.95
C ASP A 92 -2.82 -19.34 -2.57
N GLU A 93 -2.97 -18.41 -1.59
CA GLU A 93 -3.23 -18.71 -0.17
C GLU A 93 -2.23 -19.74 0.41
N VAL A 94 -0.96 -19.58 0.06
CA VAL A 94 0.12 -20.55 0.38
C VAL A 94 0.33 -20.74 1.89
N GLN A 95 -0.09 -19.81 2.74
CA GLN A 95 -0.03 -19.91 4.20
C GLN A 95 -0.92 -21.03 4.76
N GLU A 96 -1.95 -21.46 4.02
CA GLU A 96 -2.84 -22.56 4.45
C GLU A 96 -2.10 -23.91 4.49
N VAL A 97 -1.00 -24.02 3.73
CA VAL A 97 -0.10 -25.20 3.76
C VAL A 97 1.34 -24.74 4.03
N PRO A 98 1.75 -24.62 5.31
CA PRO A 98 3.06 -24.06 5.67
C PRO A 98 4.26 -24.77 5.01
N ARG A 99 4.13 -26.07 4.72
CA ARG A 99 5.16 -26.84 4.01
C ARG A 99 5.28 -26.45 2.54
N ALA A 100 4.19 -25.98 1.89
CA ALA A 100 4.27 -25.42 0.55
C ALA A 100 5.09 -24.12 0.55
N LEU A 101 4.94 -23.28 1.55
CA LEU A 101 5.80 -22.11 1.73
C LEU A 101 7.26 -22.51 1.95
N ALA A 102 7.53 -23.50 2.80
CA ALA A 102 8.87 -24.01 3.05
C ALA A 102 9.52 -24.64 1.79
N SER A 103 8.72 -25.23 0.88
CA SER A 103 9.21 -25.83 -0.36
C SER A 103 9.88 -24.84 -1.31
N LEU A 104 9.55 -23.55 -1.24
CA LEU A 104 10.14 -22.51 -2.08
C LEU A 104 11.66 -22.46 -1.97
N LYS A 105 12.22 -22.78 -0.80
CA LYS A 105 13.69 -22.93 -0.62
C LYS A 105 14.24 -24.01 -1.55
N TYR A 106 13.61 -25.18 -1.57
CA TYR A 106 14.07 -26.33 -2.34
C TYR A 106 13.89 -26.10 -3.85
N PHE A 107 12.81 -25.45 -4.27
CA PHE A 107 12.66 -25.00 -5.64
C PHE A 107 13.76 -24.05 -6.07
N TYR A 108 14.13 -23.08 -5.24
CA TYR A 108 15.24 -22.18 -5.54
C TYR A 108 16.59 -22.92 -5.65
N GLU A 109 16.86 -23.90 -4.77
CA GLU A 109 18.14 -24.61 -4.69
C GLU A 109 18.29 -25.72 -5.74
N ASN A 110 17.20 -26.47 -6.01
CA ASN A 110 17.26 -27.70 -6.81
C ASN A 110 16.52 -27.60 -8.14
N ALA A 111 15.60 -26.66 -8.29
CA ALA A 111 14.76 -26.52 -9.49
C ALA A 111 14.54 -25.03 -9.88
N PRO A 112 15.62 -24.21 -9.99
CA PRO A 112 15.52 -22.77 -10.24
C PRO A 112 14.95 -22.40 -11.61
N GLN A 113 14.85 -23.36 -12.52
CA GLN A 113 14.22 -23.21 -13.84
C GLN A 113 12.72 -22.93 -13.75
N TYR A 114 12.04 -23.40 -12.70
CA TYR A 114 10.61 -23.17 -12.55
C TYR A 114 10.33 -21.76 -12.03
N HIS A 115 9.40 -21.07 -12.67
CA HIS A 115 8.95 -19.75 -12.28
C HIS A 115 7.81 -19.87 -11.29
N ILE A 116 7.99 -19.43 -10.06
CA ILE A 116 6.99 -19.58 -8.99
C ILE A 116 6.64 -18.21 -8.44
N VAL A 117 5.34 -17.87 -8.43
CA VAL A 117 4.79 -16.69 -7.77
C VAL A 117 3.77 -17.15 -6.74
N CYS A 118 3.91 -16.67 -5.52
CA CYS A 118 3.04 -17.03 -4.42
C CYS A 118 2.33 -15.79 -3.88
N ALA A 119 1.13 -16.00 -3.35
CA ALA A 119 0.44 -15.00 -2.56
C ALA A 119 -0.26 -15.61 -1.35
N GLY A 120 -0.49 -14.76 -0.36
CA GLY A 120 -1.33 -15.06 0.78
C GLY A 120 -1.71 -13.79 1.52
N SER A 121 -2.93 -13.73 1.97
CA SER A 121 -3.49 -12.53 2.60
C SER A 121 -2.94 -12.23 4.00
N LEU A 122 -2.33 -13.24 4.65
CA LEU A 122 -1.82 -13.19 6.03
C LEU A 122 -0.37 -13.66 6.13
N LEU A 123 0.38 -13.60 5.03
CA LEU A 123 1.76 -14.07 5.01
C LEU A 123 2.64 -13.35 6.04
N GLY A 124 2.48 -12.05 6.24
CA GLY A 124 3.19 -11.31 7.27
C GLY A 124 3.02 -11.90 8.68
N ILE A 125 1.83 -12.44 8.98
CA ILE A 125 1.54 -13.09 10.26
C ILE A 125 2.07 -14.53 10.29
N ALA A 126 1.92 -15.28 9.22
CA ALA A 126 2.40 -16.67 9.13
C ALA A 126 3.91 -16.76 9.35
N LEU A 127 4.67 -15.71 9.02
CA LEU A 127 6.09 -15.58 9.28
C LEU A 127 6.46 -15.66 10.78
N HIS A 128 5.54 -15.28 11.66
CA HIS A 128 5.76 -15.27 13.12
C HIS A 128 5.31 -16.54 13.84
N GLN A 129 4.66 -17.49 13.16
CA GLN A 129 4.08 -18.70 13.77
C GLN A 129 4.98 -19.93 13.73
N GLY A 130 6.32 -19.79 13.68
CA GLY A 130 7.25 -20.92 13.82
C GLY A 130 7.34 -21.84 12.60
N THR A 131 6.83 -21.44 11.44
CA THR A 131 7.05 -22.13 10.17
C THR A 131 8.47 -21.92 9.67
N SER A 132 9.09 -22.95 9.05
CA SER A 132 10.39 -22.85 8.40
C SER A 132 10.26 -21.93 7.17
N PHE A 133 10.37 -20.61 7.42
CA PHE A 133 10.31 -19.63 6.34
C PHE A 133 11.58 -19.68 5.47
N PRO A 134 11.50 -19.59 4.14
CA PRO A 134 12.66 -19.69 3.23
C PRO A 134 13.50 -18.40 3.22
N VAL A 135 14.08 -18.01 4.35
CA VAL A 135 14.88 -16.79 4.52
C VAL A 135 15.99 -16.70 3.48
N GLY A 136 16.06 -15.59 2.78
CA GLY A 136 17.07 -15.34 1.75
C GLY A 136 16.91 -16.15 0.45
N LYS A 137 15.89 -17.00 0.33
CA LYS A 137 15.63 -17.91 -0.80
C LYS A 137 14.40 -17.49 -1.62
N VAL A 138 13.78 -16.39 -1.28
CA VAL A 138 12.61 -15.80 -1.97
C VAL A 138 12.84 -14.32 -2.20
N ASP A 139 12.16 -13.78 -3.21
CA ASP A 139 12.00 -12.36 -3.47
C ASP A 139 10.61 -11.90 -2.98
N PHE A 140 10.44 -10.60 -2.77
CA PHE A 140 9.18 -10.02 -2.30
C PHE A 140 8.70 -8.92 -3.23
N LEU A 141 7.38 -8.85 -3.42
CA LEU A 141 6.70 -7.75 -4.08
C LEU A 141 5.54 -7.27 -3.21
N LYS A 142 5.56 -6.02 -2.77
CA LYS A 142 4.42 -5.42 -2.07
C LYS A 142 3.40 -4.90 -3.08
N LEU A 143 2.16 -5.33 -2.91
CA LEU A 143 1.03 -4.89 -3.70
C LEU A 143 0.12 -4.02 -2.85
N TYR A 144 -0.06 -2.78 -3.29
CA TYR A 144 -0.95 -1.78 -2.67
C TYR A 144 -2.28 -1.69 -3.41
N PRO A 145 -3.31 -1.04 -2.87
CA PRO A 145 -4.45 -0.57 -3.66
C PRO A 145 -3.98 0.22 -4.89
N LEU A 146 -4.84 0.39 -5.89
CA LEU A 146 -4.49 1.17 -7.08
C LEU A 146 -4.01 2.57 -6.67
N SER A 147 -2.90 3.01 -7.24
CA SER A 147 -2.45 4.40 -7.14
C SER A 147 -3.40 5.32 -7.93
N PHE A 148 -3.28 6.62 -7.73
CA PHE A 148 -4.06 7.59 -8.51
C PHE A 148 -3.81 7.48 -10.01
N LYS A 149 -2.56 7.23 -10.41
CA LYS A 149 -2.19 6.96 -11.80
C LYS A 149 -2.89 5.70 -12.34
N GLU A 150 -2.86 4.60 -11.60
CA GLU A 150 -3.57 3.36 -11.98
C GLU A 150 -5.10 3.57 -12.05
N PHE A 151 -5.65 4.43 -11.17
CA PHE A 151 -7.06 4.83 -11.22
C PHE A 151 -7.41 5.64 -12.48
N LEU A 152 -6.55 6.58 -12.89
CA LEU A 152 -6.72 7.30 -14.17
C LEU A 152 -6.78 6.31 -15.34
N MET A 153 -5.85 5.36 -15.39
CA MET A 153 -5.84 4.33 -16.43
C MET A 153 -7.10 3.45 -16.37
N ALA A 154 -7.52 3.02 -15.18
CA ALA A 154 -8.72 2.20 -15.01
C ALA A 154 -10.00 2.93 -15.43
N THR A 155 -10.04 4.25 -15.33
CA THR A 155 -11.22 5.08 -15.66
C THR A 155 -11.21 5.64 -17.08
N GLY A 156 -10.33 5.12 -17.97
CA GLY A 156 -10.25 5.53 -19.38
C GLY A 156 -9.54 6.86 -19.59
N LYS A 157 -8.58 7.19 -18.71
CA LYS A 157 -7.78 8.43 -18.76
C LYS A 157 -6.28 8.11 -18.89
N GLU A 158 -5.94 7.15 -19.75
CA GLU A 158 -4.56 6.68 -19.95
C GLU A 158 -3.64 7.81 -20.43
N GLN A 159 -4.16 8.72 -21.29
CA GLN A 159 -3.40 9.86 -21.77
C GLN A 159 -3.04 10.84 -20.64
N PHE A 160 -3.92 11.00 -19.65
CA PHE A 160 -3.65 11.83 -18.49
C PHE A 160 -2.61 11.17 -17.55
N ALA A 161 -2.65 9.85 -17.41
CA ALA A 161 -1.62 9.12 -16.68
C ALA A 161 -0.24 9.27 -17.36
N ALA A 162 -0.18 9.11 -18.68
CA ALA A 162 1.05 9.31 -19.46
C ALA A 162 1.55 10.78 -19.42
N LEU A 163 0.64 11.76 -19.39
CA LEU A 163 1.02 13.16 -19.25
C LEU A 163 1.66 13.47 -17.90
N LEU A 164 1.22 12.83 -16.80
CA LEU A 164 1.92 12.94 -15.50
C LEU A 164 3.37 12.44 -15.60
N ASP A 165 3.60 11.34 -16.30
CA ASP A 165 4.95 10.78 -16.47
C ASP A 165 5.87 11.68 -17.31
N SER A 166 5.32 12.47 -18.22
CA SER A 166 6.10 13.39 -19.06
C SER A 166 6.64 14.61 -18.30
N GLN A 167 6.08 14.93 -17.13
CA GLN A 167 6.39 16.13 -16.34
C GLN A 167 6.21 17.46 -17.09
N ASP A 168 5.45 17.48 -18.16
CA ASP A 168 5.06 18.72 -18.81
C ASP A 168 4.02 19.45 -17.95
N PHE A 169 4.50 20.12 -16.90
CA PHE A 169 3.63 20.81 -15.94
C PHE A 169 2.85 21.98 -16.57
N GLN A 170 3.29 22.52 -17.71
CA GLN A 170 2.52 23.50 -18.44
C GLN A 170 1.28 22.88 -19.07
N MET A 171 1.45 21.74 -19.73
CA MET A 171 0.35 20.97 -20.31
C MET A 171 -0.56 20.40 -19.20
N ILE A 172 0.02 19.83 -18.13
CA ILE A 172 -0.72 19.33 -16.96
C ILE A 172 -1.62 20.42 -16.38
N THR A 173 -1.10 21.66 -16.21
CA THR A 173 -1.87 22.79 -15.70
C THR A 173 -3.02 23.17 -16.63
N SER A 174 -2.84 23.07 -17.94
CA SER A 174 -3.90 23.35 -18.93
C SER A 174 -5.10 22.40 -18.77
N PHE A 175 -4.88 21.20 -18.26
CA PHE A 175 -5.91 20.18 -18.01
C PHE A 175 -6.21 19.95 -16.54
N LYS A 176 -5.80 20.85 -15.66
CA LYS A 176 -5.91 20.68 -14.20
C LYS A 176 -7.30 20.31 -13.70
N GLN A 177 -8.37 20.83 -14.31
CA GLN A 177 -9.73 20.53 -13.88
C GLN A 177 -10.06 19.05 -14.01
N THR A 178 -9.60 18.39 -15.08
CA THR A 178 -9.78 16.95 -15.26
C THR A 178 -9.08 16.13 -14.17
N TYR A 179 -7.87 16.56 -13.77
CA TYR A 179 -7.15 15.91 -12.67
C TYR A 179 -7.84 16.15 -11.33
N ILE A 180 -8.31 17.37 -11.06
CA ILE A 180 -9.02 17.72 -9.83
C ILE A 180 -10.30 16.89 -9.70
N ASP A 181 -11.09 16.74 -10.75
CA ASP A 181 -12.32 15.97 -10.74
C ASP A 181 -12.02 14.47 -10.55
N ALA A 182 -10.99 13.95 -11.24
CA ALA A 182 -10.55 12.58 -11.03
C ALA A 182 -10.03 12.35 -9.60
N LEU A 183 -9.31 13.32 -9.02
CA LEU A 183 -8.81 13.23 -7.64
C LEU A 183 -9.95 13.22 -6.60
N LYS A 184 -10.99 14.05 -6.81
CA LYS A 184 -12.21 14.00 -5.98
C LYS A 184 -12.88 12.63 -6.04
N HIS A 185 -13.00 12.05 -7.23
CA HIS A 185 -13.53 10.69 -7.40
C HIS A 185 -12.65 9.68 -6.66
N TYR A 186 -11.34 9.76 -6.80
CA TYR A 186 -10.39 8.87 -6.13
C TYR A 186 -10.47 8.98 -4.60
N TYR A 187 -10.68 10.17 -4.04
CA TYR A 187 -10.86 10.35 -2.60
C TYR A 187 -12.08 9.59 -2.07
N PHE A 188 -13.13 9.46 -2.88
CA PHE A 188 -14.33 8.71 -2.50
C PHE A 188 -14.19 7.21 -2.79
N VAL A 189 -13.75 6.86 -3.99
CA VAL A 189 -13.68 5.48 -4.49
C VAL A 189 -12.50 4.74 -3.85
N GLY A 190 -11.37 5.42 -3.67
CA GLY A 190 -10.10 4.82 -3.28
C GLY A 190 -9.46 4.02 -4.40
N GLY A 191 -8.51 3.18 -4.02
CA GLY A 191 -7.77 2.30 -4.91
C GLY A 191 -8.10 0.82 -4.75
N MET A 192 -9.12 0.44 -3.96
CA MET A 192 -9.50 -0.97 -3.83
C MET A 192 -10.07 -1.49 -5.17
N PRO A 193 -9.50 -2.58 -5.75
CA PRO A 193 -9.83 -3.00 -7.11
C PRO A 193 -11.32 -3.19 -7.39
N GLU A 194 -12.07 -3.84 -6.49
CA GLU A 194 -13.50 -4.06 -6.64
C GLU A 194 -14.28 -2.74 -6.66
N ALA A 195 -13.91 -1.78 -5.79
CA ALA A 195 -14.52 -0.46 -5.76
C ALA A 195 -14.22 0.35 -7.04
N VAL A 196 -12.97 0.31 -7.53
CA VAL A 196 -12.58 0.97 -8.78
C VAL A 196 -13.27 0.34 -9.97
N GLN A 197 -13.38 -0.98 -10.03
CA GLN A 197 -14.07 -1.68 -11.11
C GLN A 197 -15.56 -1.31 -11.18
N SER A 198 -16.28 -1.41 -10.06
CA SER A 198 -17.68 -1.01 -9.98
C SER A 198 -17.89 0.44 -10.41
N PHE A 199 -17.04 1.37 -9.92
CA PHE A 199 -17.10 2.76 -10.34
C PHE A 199 -16.83 2.95 -11.83
N THR A 200 -15.91 2.18 -12.40
CA THR A 200 -15.59 2.27 -13.84
C THR A 200 -16.77 1.82 -14.71
N GLU A 201 -17.44 0.75 -14.30
CA GLU A 201 -18.56 0.15 -15.02
C GLU A 201 -19.86 0.96 -14.86
N ASN A 202 -20.20 1.35 -13.64
CA ASN A 202 -21.56 1.82 -13.30
C ASN A 202 -21.60 3.31 -12.93
N LYS A 203 -20.47 3.94 -12.57
CA LYS A 203 -20.39 5.33 -12.05
C LYS A 203 -21.30 5.57 -10.82
N ASP A 204 -21.68 4.51 -10.10
CA ASP A 204 -22.54 4.58 -8.92
C ASP A 204 -21.72 4.61 -7.62
N PHE A 205 -21.75 5.76 -6.97
CA PHE A 205 -21.07 5.97 -5.69
C PHE A 205 -21.73 5.22 -4.51
N ASN A 206 -23.03 4.90 -4.60
CA ASN A 206 -23.69 4.13 -3.55
C ASN A 206 -23.23 2.68 -3.60
N GLU A 207 -23.13 2.09 -4.80
CA GLU A 207 -22.58 0.76 -4.98
C GLU A 207 -21.14 0.67 -4.49
N VAL A 208 -20.30 1.65 -4.85
CA VAL A 208 -18.93 1.76 -4.33
C VAL A 208 -18.90 1.76 -2.79
N ARG A 209 -19.79 2.51 -2.15
CA ARG A 209 -19.88 2.59 -0.69
C ARG A 209 -20.27 1.24 -0.07
N GLU A 210 -21.19 0.52 -0.67
CA GLU A 210 -21.56 -0.83 -0.21
C GLU A 210 -20.40 -1.83 -0.37
N ILE A 211 -19.63 -1.74 -1.44
CA ILE A 211 -18.40 -2.53 -1.62
C ILE A 211 -17.38 -2.22 -0.51
N GLN A 212 -17.12 -0.95 -0.25
CA GLN A 212 -16.20 -0.53 0.82
C GLN A 212 -16.63 -1.03 2.19
N LYS A 213 -17.92 -0.97 2.51
CA LYS A 213 -18.47 -1.55 3.77
C LYS A 213 -18.21 -3.06 3.86
N ARG A 214 -18.42 -3.79 2.76
CA ARG A 214 -18.14 -5.24 2.71
C ARG A 214 -16.67 -5.55 2.91
N ILE A 215 -15.77 -4.76 2.32
CA ILE A 215 -14.32 -4.88 2.51
C ILE A 215 -13.96 -4.67 3.99
N LEU A 216 -14.44 -3.60 4.61
CA LEU A 216 -14.20 -3.31 6.03
C LEU A 216 -14.74 -4.41 6.94
N ALA A 217 -15.95 -4.91 6.68
CA ALA A 217 -16.55 -6.02 7.42
C ALA A 217 -15.72 -7.31 7.28
N ALA A 218 -15.18 -7.59 6.07
CA ALA A 218 -14.30 -8.73 5.86
C ALA A 218 -13.01 -8.62 6.68
N TYR A 219 -12.40 -7.43 6.77
CA TYR A 219 -11.22 -7.21 7.61
C TYR A 219 -11.53 -7.46 9.10
N GLU A 220 -12.67 -6.99 9.61
CA GLU A 220 -13.06 -7.24 11.00
C GLU A 220 -13.36 -8.72 11.28
N GLN A 221 -13.85 -9.48 10.29
CA GLN A 221 -14.00 -10.93 10.38
C GLN A 221 -12.64 -11.63 10.42
N ASP A 222 -11.67 -11.17 9.62
CA ASP A 222 -10.30 -11.70 9.65
C ASP A 222 -9.63 -11.49 11.01
N PHE A 223 -9.91 -10.38 11.72
CA PHE A 223 -9.45 -10.20 13.11
C PHE A 223 -9.90 -11.33 14.01
N SER A 224 -11.16 -11.75 13.90
CA SER A 224 -11.72 -12.81 14.72
C SER A 224 -11.27 -14.19 14.31
N LYS A 225 -10.98 -14.42 13.01
CA LYS A 225 -10.63 -15.73 12.46
C LYS A 225 -9.14 -16.06 12.64
N HIS A 226 -8.26 -15.07 12.51
CA HIS A 226 -6.84 -15.31 12.34
C HIS A 226 -5.96 -14.68 13.43
N ALA A 227 -6.44 -13.68 14.15
CA ALA A 227 -5.68 -13.11 15.25
C ALA A 227 -5.86 -13.92 16.55
N PRO A 228 -4.85 -13.95 17.43
CA PRO A 228 -5.03 -14.51 18.77
C PRO A 228 -6.21 -13.86 19.51
N ASN A 229 -7.08 -14.66 20.10
CA ASN A 229 -8.32 -14.19 20.74
C ASN A 229 -8.12 -13.02 21.73
N GLU A 230 -6.98 -13.02 22.42
CA GLU A 230 -6.63 -12.02 23.44
C GLU A 230 -6.42 -10.61 22.87
N ILE A 231 -6.00 -10.50 21.59
CA ILE A 231 -5.74 -9.20 20.96
C ILE A 231 -6.89 -8.69 20.10
N VAL A 232 -7.89 -9.53 19.76
CA VAL A 232 -9.02 -9.16 18.91
C VAL A 232 -9.78 -7.90 19.40
N PRO A 233 -10.12 -7.77 20.70
CA PRO A 233 -10.77 -6.55 21.18
C PRO A 233 -9.90 -5.30 21.00
N ARG A 234 -8.58 -5.42 21.18
CA ARG A 234 -7.63 -4.30 21.01
C ARG A 234 -7.44 -3.95 19.55
N LEU A 235 -7.43 -4.95 18.64
CA LEU A 235 -7.44 -4.74 17.19
C LEU A 235 -8.62 -3.88 16.77
N ARG A 236 -9.84 -4.25 17.18
CA ARG A 236 -11.06 -3.51 16.84
C ARG A 236 -11.04 -2.10 17.42
N MET A 237 -10.64 -1.93 18.68
CA MET A 237 -10.52 -0.59 19.28
C MET A 237 -9.54 0.29 18.53
N LEU A 238 -8.35 -0.24 18.22
CA LEU A 238 -7.31 0.49 17.49
C LEU A 238 -7.79 0.85 16.09
N TRP A 239 -8.33 -0.13 15.34
CA TRP A 239 -8.87 0.04 13.99
C TRP A 239 -9.93 1.14 13.93
N ASN A 240 -10.94 1.06 14.79
CA ASN A 240 -12.05 2.02 14.84
C ASN A 240 -11.62 3.42 15.31
N SER A 241 -10.47 3.56 16.00
CA SER A 241 -9.98 4.86 16.45
C SER A 241 -9.29 5.67 15.33
N ILE A 242 -8.86 5.04 14.23
CA ILE A 242 -8.03 5.68 13.21
C ILE A 242 -8.67 6.96 12.62
N PRO A 243 -9.95 6.98 12.22
CA PRO A 243 -10.56 8.20 11.68
C PRO A 243 -10.51 9.38 12.67
N SER A 244 -10.77 9.12 13.95
CA SER A 244 -10.74 10.15 14.99
C SER A 244 -9.32 10.61 15.34
N GLN A 245 -8.31 9.74 15.20
CA GLN A 245 -6.90 10.11 15.35
C GLN A 245 -6.45 11.07 14.24
N LEU A 246 -6.83 10.76 12.99
CA LEU A 246 -6.46 11.55 11.81
C LEU A 246 -7.23 12.86 11.69
N ALA A 247 -8.44 12.96 12.27
CA ALA A 247 -9.25 14.18 12.27
C ALA A 247 -8.68 15.29 13.17
N LYS A 248 -7.72 14.99 14.04
CA LYS A 248 -7.11 15.99 14.93
C LYS A 248 -6.07 16.83 14.21
N GLU A 249 -5.86 18.05 14.69
CA GLU A 249 -4.83 18.95 14.20
C GLU A 249 -3.43 18.31 14.30
N ASN A 250 -3.10 17.74 15.48
CA ASN A 250 -1.90 16.90 15.64
C ASN A 250 -2.27 15.43 15.43
N LYS A 251 -1.92 14.88 14.28
CA LYS A 251 -2.25 13.53 13.86
C LYS A 251 -1.33 12.44 14.44
N LYS A 252 -0.46 12.80 15.40
CA LYS A 252 0.30 11.83 16.18
C LYS A 252 -0.66 10.85 16.86
N PHE A 253 -0.37 9.56 16.75
CA PHE A 253 -1.19 8.53 17.37
C PHE A 253 -1.15 8.62 18.89
N ILE A 254 -2.33 8.68 19.53
CA ILE A 254 -2.49 8.84 20.99
C ILE A 254 -3.28 7.63 21.51
N TYR A 255 -2.64 6.78 22.29
CA TYR A 255 -3.28 5.58 22.86
C TYR A 255 -4.45 5.93 23.79
N GLY A 256 -4.38 7.03 24.53
CA GLY A 256 -5.47 7.51 25.38
C GLY A 256 -6.77 7.82 24.65
N LEU A 257 -6.73 8.02 23.31
CA LEU A 257 -7.93 8.18 22.48
C LEU A 257 -8.56 6.85 22.06
N VAL A 258 -7.81 5.77 22.10
CA VAL A 258 -8.36 4.43 21.88
C VAL A 258 -9.20 4.03 23.10
N ARG A 259 -8.67 4.28 24.30
CA ARG A 259 -9.33 4.06 25.59
C ARG A 259 -8.64 4.89 26.67
N GLU A 260 -9.39 5.47 27.61
CA GLU A 260 -8.83 6.14 28.76
C GLU A 260 -7.85 5.22 29.54
N GLY A 261 -6.67 5.72 29.86
CA GLY A 261 -5.62 4.97 30.55
C GLY A 261 -4.85 3.96 29.68
N ALA A 262 -5.13 3.87 28.37
CA ALA A 262 -4.42 2.98 27.45
C ALA A 262 -2.93 3.32 27.35
N ARG A 263 -2.08 2.29 27.35
CA ARG A 263 -0.63 2.41 27.21
C ARG A 263 -0.14 1.70 25.96
N ALA A 264 1.00 2.12 25.41
CA ALA A 264 1.62 1.54 24.21
C ALA A 264 1.73 0.01 24.32
N LYS A 265 2.26 -0.50 25.43
CA LYS A 265 2.46 -1.95 25.67
C LYS A 265 1.19 -2.79 25.52
N ASP A 266 0.02 -2.18 25.72
CA ASP A 266 -1.26 -2.92 25.67
C ASP A 266 -1.74 -3.11 24.22
N TYR A 267 -1.21 -2.33 23.26
CA TYR A 267 -1.64 -2.28 21.86
C TYR A 267 -0.54 -2.60 20.85
N GLU A 268 0.72 -2.79 21.28
CA GLU A 268 1.84 -3.05 20.37
C GLU A 268 1.60 -4.25 19.47
N THR A 269 1.16 -5.38 20.03
CA THR A 269 0.87 -6.60 19.26
C THR A 269 -0.27 -6.38 18.28
N ALA A 270 -1.32 -5.64 18.66
CA ALA A 270 -2.42 -5.31 17.77
C ALA A 270 -1.98 -4.37 16.64
N LEU A 271 -1.14 -3.39 16.93
CA LEU A 271 -0.60 -2.47 15.92
C LEU A 271 0.31 -3.23 14.94
N LEU A 272 1.18 -4.10 15.46
CA LEU A 272 2.05 -4.93 14.62
C LEU A 272 1.21 -5.81 13.70
N TRP A 273 0.19 -6.48 14.24
CA TRP A 273 -0.72 -7.32 13.47
C TRP A 273 -1.39 -6.56 12.30
N LEU A 274 -1.94 -5.37 12.55
CA LEU A 274 -2.53 -4.53 11.49
C LEU A 274 -1.51 -4.12 10.43
N SER A 275 -0.27 -3.83 10.85
CA SER A 275 0.82 -3.45 9.93
C SER A 275 1.27 -4.64 9.08
N ASP A 276 1.42 -5.82 9.67
CA ASP A 276 1.86 -7.05 8.99
C ASP A 276 0.81 -7.57 7.99
N CYS A 277 -0.49 -7.32 8.29
CA CYS A 277 -1.57 -7.56 7.34
C CYS A 277 -1.62 -6.53 6.21
N GLY A 278 -0.84 -5.46 6.27
CA GLY A 278 -0.86 -4.36 5.31
C GLY A 278 -2.11 -3.48 5.36
N LEU A 279 -2.88 -3.53 6.47
CA LEU A 279 -4.12 -2.75 6.63
C LEU A 279 -3.87 -1.30 7.03
N VAL A 280 -2.71 -1.04 7.62
CA VAL A 280 -2.29 0.29 8.06
C VAL A 280 -0.86 0.60 7.67
N HIS A 281 -0.58 1.88 7.49
CA HIS A 281 0.75 2.42 7.30
C HIS A 281 1.16 3.21 8.54
N LYS A 282 2.15 2.71 9.26
CA LYS A 282 2.81 3.43 10.35
C LYS A 282 3.86 4.37 9.73
N VAL A 283 3.74 5.67 10.01
CA VAL A 283 4.71 6.70 9.62
C VAL A 283 5.34 7.23 10.90
N SER A 284 6.59 6.90 11.12
CA SER A 284 7.31 7.27 12.35
C SER A 284 7.84 8.70 12.31
N ARG A 285 8.01 9.31 13.48
CA ARG A 285 8.64 10.60 13.63
C ARG A 285 10.15 10.48 13.44
N VAL A 286 10.77 11.52 12.86
CA VAL A 286 12.21 11.77 12.96
C VAL A 286 12.44 13.01 13.82
N ASN A 287 13.44 12.96 14.69
CA ASN A 287 13.78 14.05 15.61
C ASN A 287 14.77 15.05 15.00
N THR A 288 15.59 14.57 14.09
CA THR A 288 16.57 15.35 13.34
C THR A 288 16.66 14.80 11.93
N VAL A 289 17.46 15.45 11.10
CA VAL A 289 17.58 15.14 9.68
C VAL A 289 19.02 14.75 9.36
N GLY A 290 19.19 13.59 8.81
CA GLY A 290 20.46 13.03 8.36
C GLY A 290 20.23 11.80 7.52
N ILE A 291 21.16 11.45 6.66
CA ILE A 291 21.11 10.25 5.83
C ILE A 291 21.88 9.11 6.51
N PRO A 292 21.28 7.94 6.70
CA PRO A 292 19.89 7.57 6.39
C PRO A 292 18.91 8.07 7.48
N LEU A 293 17.72 8.55 7.08
CA LEU A 293 16.68 9.02 8.01
C LEU A 293 16.29 7.99 9.06
N ARG A 294 16.33 6.71 8.72
CA ARG A 294 16.01 5.59 9.61
C ARG A 294 16.83 5.59 10.91
N ALA A 295 18.06 6.11 10.89
CA ALA A 295 18.92 6.21 12.07
C ALA A 295 18.39 7.22 13.12
N TYR A 296 17.49 8.10 12.72
CA TYR A 296 16.92 9.16 13.55
C TYR A 296 15.44 8.96 13.86
N GLU A 297 14.93 7.75 13.64
CA GLU A 297 13.54 7.36 13.88
C GLU A 297 13.22 7.36 15.38
N ASP A 298 12.14 8.04 15.75
CA ASP A 298 11.55 7.95 17.08
C ASP A 298 10.42 6.90 17.08
N LEU A 299 10.73 5.73 17.58
CA LEU A 299 9.79 4.59 17.63
C LEU A 299 8.57 4.84 18.52
N LYS A 300 8.59 5.87 19.40
CA LYS A 300 7.51 6.19 20.34
C LYS A 300 6.47 7.16 19.76
N ALA A 301 6.77 7.78 18.64
CA ALA A 301 5.91 8.76 18.02
C ALA A 301 5.67 8.43 16.55
N PHE A 302 4.42 8.24 16.17
CA PHE A 302 4.04 7.89 14.81
C PHE A 302 2.64 8.41 14.47
N LYS A 303 2.37 8.54 13.18
CA LYS A 303 1.03 8.67 12.59
C LYS A 303 0.59 7.32 12.05
N LEU A 304 -0.71 7.05 12.06
CA LEU A 304 -1.27 5.79 11.56
C LEU A 304 -2.30 6.06 10.47
N PHE A 305 -2.01 5.62 9.27
CA PHE A 305 -2.87 5.77 8.10
C PHE A 305 -3.48 4.42 7.71
N VAL A 306 -4.68 4.43 7.15
CA VAL A 306 -5.33 3.24 6.60
C VAL A 306 -4.68 2.90 5.24
N VAL A 307 -4.80 1.68 4.79
CA VAL A 307 -4.27 1.22 3.50
C VAL A 307 -4.85 1.97 2.30
N ASP A 308 -6.07 2.53 2.43
CA ASP A 308 -6.80 3.15 1.32
C ASP A 308 -7.65 4.35 1.76
N VAL A 309 -7.62 5.43 0.95
CA VAL A 309 -8.32 6.68 1.24
C VAL A 309 -9.85 6.52 1.17
N GLY A 310 -10.36 5.71 0.24
CA GLY A 310 -11.79 5.44 0.12
C GLY A 310 -12.32 4.67 1.33
N LEU A 311 -11.54 3.71 1.84
CA LEU A 311 -11.87 2.98 3.06
C LEU A 311 -11.86 3.90 4.27
N LEU A 312 -10.90 4.82 4.41
CA LEU A 312 -10.92 5.83 5.48
C LEU A 312 -12.18 6.68 5.41
N GLY A 313 -12.56 7.14 4.23
CA GLY A 313 -13.81 7.90 4.01
C GLY A 313 -15.06 7.10 4.41
N CYS A 314 -15.07 5.79 4.13
CA CYS A 314 -16.15 4.88 4.54
C CYS A 314 -16.20 4.70 6.06
N MET A 315 -15.05 4.46 6.72
CA MET A 315 -14.95 4.34 8.18
C MET A 315 -15.42 5.60 8.89
N ALA A 316 -15.15 6.77 8.33
CA ALA A 316 -15.59 8.07 8.85
C ALA A 316 -17.05 8.41 8.54
N GLY A 317 -17.78 7.56 7.80
CA GLY A 317 -19.16 7.82 7.41
C GLY A 317 -19.33 8.96 6.39
N LEU A 318 -18.28 9.28 5.62
CA LEU A 318 -18.27 10.37 4.66
C LEU A 318 -19.25 10.12 3.52
N ARG A 319 -20.15 11.08 3.28
CA ARG A 319 -21.15 11.02 2.20
C ARG A 319 -20.62 11.62 0.91
N GLN A 320 -21.11 11.13 -0.23
CA GLN A 320 -20.74 11.60 -1.56
C GLN A 320 -20.88 13.13 -1.70
N ARG A 321 -22.03 13.68 -1.34
CA ARG A 321 -22.30 15.13 -1.46
C ARG A 321 -21.29 15.99 -0.71
N THR A 322 -20.88 15.56 0.48
CA THR A 322 -19.92 16.29 1.31
C THR A 322 -18.56 16.42 0.59
N LEU A 323 -18.15 15.39 -0.13
CA LEU A 323 -16.86 15.36 -0.82
C LEU A 323 -16.89 16.08 -2.18
N LEU A 324 -17.95 15.86 -2.97
CA LEU A 324 -18.01 16.34 -4.34
C LEU A 324 -18.46 17.82 -4.42
N ASP A 325 -19.43 18.19 -3.61
CA ASP A 325 -20.02 19.55 -3.64
C ASP A 325 -19.28 20.53 -2.72
N GLY A 326 -18.51 20.00 -1.75
CA GLY A 326 -17.83 20.77 -0.71
C GLY A 326 -18.80 21.20 0.41
N ASN A 327 -18.28 21.35 1.64
CA ASN A 327 -19.01 21.89 2.77
C ASN A 327 -17.97 22.47 3.76
N ASP A 328 -18.22 23.64 4.32
CA ASP A 328 -17.30 24.28 5.26
C ASP A 328 -17.04 23.44 6.52
N LEU A 329 -18.02 22.63 6.96
CA LEU A 329 -17.87 21.68 8.07
C LEU A 329 -16.95 20.49 7.74
N PHE A 330 -16.60 20.30 6.47
CA PHE A 330 -15.74 19.22 6.00
C PHE A 330 -14.25 19.60 6.03
N LEU A 331 -13.89 20.85 6.24
CA LEU A 331 -12.52 21.36 6.07
C LEU A 331 -11.47 20.61 6.90
N GLU A 332 -11.75 20.30 8.17
CA GLU A 332 -10.80 19.56 9.03
C GLU A 332 -10.57 18.14 8.51
N PHE A 333 -11.63 17.41 8.21
CA PHE A 333 -11.51 16.04 7.71
C PHE A 333 -10.94 15.98 6.30
N LYS A 334 -11.12 17.03 5.48
CA LYS A 334 -10.49 17.17 4.18
C LYS A 334 -8.97 17.17 4.28
N GLY A 335 -8.39 17.81 5.30
CA GLY A 335 -6.97 17.74 5.60
C GLY A 335 -6.51 16.30 5.90
N ALA A 336 -7.28 15.56 6.72
CA ALA A 336 -7.02 14.16 7.03
C ALA A 336 -7.03 13.26 5.80
N LEU A 337 -8.03 13.40 4.92
CA LEU A 337 -8.12 12.66 3.67
C LEU A 337 -6.98 12.99 2.72
N THR A 338 -6.56 14.26 2.65
CA THR A 338 -5.47 14.68 1.78
C THR A 338 -4.13 14.10 2.23
N GLU A 339 -3.83 14.11 3.55
CA GLU A 339 -2.62 13.44 4.05
C GLU A 339 -2.70 11.92 3.90
N GLN A 340 -3.86 11.32 4.13
CA GLN A 340 -4.08 9.88 3.86
C GLN A 340 -3.78 9.54 2.40
N TYR A 341 -4.29 10.33 1.47
CA TYR A 341 -4.02 10.17 0.04
C TYR A 341 -2.52 10.29 -0.27
N VAL A 342 -1.87 11.35 0.22
CA VAL A 342 -0.43 11.56 0.00
C VAL A 342 0.37 10.39 0.57
N CYS A 343 0.10 9.96 1.79
CA CYS A 343 0.73 8.78 2.38
C CYS A 343 0.56 7.54 1.50
N GLN A 344 -0.66 7.27 1.05
CA GLN A 344 -0.96 6.14 0.18
C GLN A 344 -0.17 6.19 -1.13
N GLN A 345 -0.09 7.35 -1.80
CA GLN A 345 0.68 7.48 -3.04
C GLN A 345 2.19 7.31 -2.76
N LEU A 346 2.75 7.96 -1.75
CA LEU A 346 4.17 7.84 -1.41
C LEU A 346 4.58 6.39 -1.12
N LYS A 347 3.71 5.60 -0.46
CA LYS A 347 3.97 4.18 -0.17
C LYS A 347 3.99 3.27 -1.40
N THR A 348 3.45 3.70 -2.55
CA THR A 348 3.53 2.94 -3.80
C THR A 348 4.85 3.14 -4.55
N ILE A 349 5.62 4.18 -4.19
CA ILE A 349 6.92 4.48 -4.79
C ILE A 349 7.97 3.51 -4.21
N GLU A 350 8.72 2.88 -5.10
CA GLU A 350 9.76 1.93 -4.73
C GLU A 350 10.93 2.65 -4.05
N ASP A 351 11.54 2.01 -3.06
CA ASP A 351 12.70 2.51 -2.32
C ASP A 351 12.52 3.90 -1.70
N LEU A 352 11.27 4.32 -1.43
CA LEU A 352 10.95 5.56 -0.77
C LEU A 352 10.60 5.33 0.71
N ASP A 353 11.48 5.74 1.60
CA ASP A 353 11.19 5.75 3.03
C ASP A 353 10.41 7.02 3.43
N VAL A 354 9.33 6.83 4.19
CA VAL A 354 8.39 7.91 4.55
C VAL A 354 8.31 8.06 6.05
N TYR A 355 8.66 9.24 6.52
CA TYR A 355 8.60 9.68 7.92
C TYR A 355 7.81 10.99 8.05
N TYR A 356 7.66 11.51 9.26
CA TYR A 356 7.25 12.89 9.51
C TYR A 356 8.19 13.57 10.52
N TYR A 357 8.17 14.88 10.56
CA TYR A 357 9.02 15.63 11.49
C TYR A 357 8.19 16.52 12.41
N THR A 358 8.53 16.53 13.68
CA THR A 358 8.14 17.61 14.59
C THR A 358 9.32 17.98 15.47
N ASN A 359 9.47 19.28 15.78
CA ASN A 359 10.43 19.69 16.77
C ASN A 359 9.97 19.32 18.19
N ASP A 360 10.88 19.33 19.17
CA ASP A 360 10.58 18.93 20.56
C ASP A 360 9.49 19.79 21.24
N ARG A 361 9.32 21.03 20.80
CA ARG A 361 8.28 21.94 21.31
C ARG A 361 6.93 21.79 20.59
N GLY A 362 6.84 20.99 19.57
CA GLY A 362 5.63 20.81 18.75
C GLY A 362 5.23 22.03 17.92
N SER A 363 6.07 23.07 17.85
CA SER A 363 5.77 24.33 17.14
C SER A 363 6.10 24.31 15.64
N CYS A 364 6.78 23.28 15.17
CA CYS A 364 7.09 23.05 13.75
C CYS A 364 6.82 21.58 13.44
N GLU A 365 5.86 21.34 12.58
CA GLU A 365 5.52 20.01 12.06
C GLU A 365 5.61 20.02 10.55
N ILE A 366 6.20 18.96 9.97
CA ILE A 366 6.22 18.65 8.54
C ILE A 366 5.48 17.33 8.36
N ASP A 367 4.45 17.33 7.52
CA ASP A 367 3.53 16.23 7.36
C ASP A 367 4.21 14.93 6.92
N PHE A 368 5.15 15.05 5.97
CA PHE A 368 6.03 13.95 5.55
C PHE A 368 7.45 14.43 5.32
N VAL A 369 8.40 13.58 5.63
CA VAL A 369 9.80 13.71 5.26
C VAL A 369 10.17 12.43 4.54
N VAL A 370 10.52 12.52 3.28
CA VAL A 370 10.83 11.35 2.45
C VAL A 370 12.33 11.25 2.21
N ASP A 371 12.85 10.03 2.29
CA ASP A 371 14.22 9.68 1.97
C ASP A 371 14.22 8.92 0.64
N THR A 372 14.83 9.51 -0.39
CA THR A 372 14.95 8.90 -1.72
C THR A 372 16.21 8.05 -1.87
N GLY A 373 17.01 7.92 -0.78
CA GLY A 373 18.34 7.32 -0.79
C GLY A 373 19.44 8.30 -1.22
N GLU A 374 19.12 9.30 -2.01
CA GLU A 374 20.07 10.35 -2.46
C GLU A 374 19.87 11.66 -1.68
N ARG A 375 18.64 12.00 -1.37
CA ARG A 375 18.28 13.26 -0.69
C ARG A 375 17.06 13.12 0.19
N ILE A 376 16.92 14.06 1.13
CA ILE A 376 15.78 14.15 2.03
C ILE A 376 14.89 15.29 1.56
N VAL A 377 13.61 15.01 1.34
CA VAL A 377 12.62 15.99 0.86
C VAL A 377 11.53 16.16 1.91
N PRO A 378 11.44 17.32 2.58
CA PRO A 378 10.31 17.66 3.43
C PRO A 378 9.08 18.00 2.58
N VAL A 379 7.91 17.49 2.97
CA VAL A 379 6.64 17.66 2.27
C VAL A 379 5.58 18.20 3.22
N GLU A 380 5.10 19.39 2.95
CA GLU A 380 3.93 19.96 3.63
C GLU A 380 2.70 19.77 2.75
N VAL A 381 1.63 19.22 3.30
CA VAL A 381 0.39 18.90 2.59
C VAL A 381 -0.67 19.97 2.87
N LYS A 382 -1.26 20.51 1.81
CA LYS A 382 -2.34 21.49 1.88
C LYS A 382 -3.55 21.01 1.07
N ALA A 383 -4.70 20.86 1.73
CA ALA A 383 -5.93 20.44 1.07
C ALA A 383 -6.54 21.51 0.14
N GLU A 384 -6.06 22.74 0.23
CA GLU A 384 -6.56 23.92 -0.49
C GLU A 384 -5.43 24.61 -1.26
N VAL A 385 -5.78 25.70 -1.94
CA VAL A 385 -4.82 26.59 -2.63
C VAL A 385 -4.10 27.57 -1.67
N ASN A 386 -4.26 27.44 -0.35
CA ASN A 386 -3.56 28.28 0.61
C ASN A 386 -2.07 27.94 0.61
N LEU A 387 -1.26 28.90 0.20
CA LEU A 387 0.17 28.72 -0.03
C LEU A 387 1.06 29.08 1.18
N ARG A 388 0.49 29.32 2.37
CA ARG A 388 1.29 29.57 3.56
C ARG A 388 1.99 28.29 4.01
N ALA A 389 3.32 28.32 4.08
CA ALA A 389 4.18 27.19 4.44
C ALA A 389 5.17 27.60 5.55
N LYS A 390 4.65 28.08 6.69
CA LYS A 390 5.47 28.60 7.79
C LYS A 390 6.37 27.51 8.38
N SER A 391 5.82 26.32 8.64
CA SER A 391 6.58 25.18 9.17
C SER A 391 7.67 24.74 8.20
N LEU A 392 7.34 24.67 6.91
CA LEU A 392 8.28 24.27 5.87
C LEU A 392 9.44 25.26 5.75
N LYS A 393 9.16 26.57 5.86
CA LYS A 393 10.19 27.60 5.89
C LYS A 393 11.11 27.46 7.11
N THR A 394 10.54 27.27 8.31
CA THR A 394 11.30 27.05 9.53
C THR A 394 12.18 25.79 9.44
N TYR A 395 11.65 24.72 8.84
CA TYR A 395 12.41 23.49 8.59
C TYR A 395 13.56 23.74 7.61
N HIS A 396 13.28 24.44 6.51
CA HIS A 396 14.28 24.76 5.48
C HIS A 396 15.43 25.62 6.07
N GLU A 397 15.10 26.65 6.83
CA GLU A 397 16.10 27.51 7.51
C GLU A 397 16.98 26.73 8.49
N LYS A 398 16.45 25.66 9.11
CA LYS A 398 17.18 24.85 10.09
C LYS A 398 18.07 23.78 9.46
N PHE A 399 17.59 23.08 8.40
CA PHE A 399 18.21 21.89 7.87
C PHE A 399 18.76 22.06 6.44
N ALA A 400 18.42 23.17 5.78
CA ALA A 400 18.85 23.51 4.42
C ALA A 400 18.74 22.34 3.40
N PRO A 401 17.57 21.67 3.27
CA PRO A 401 17.40 20.65 2.25
C PRO A 401 17.53 21.28 0.84
N GLU A 402 18.00 20.50 -0.14
CA GLU A 402 18.12 20.97 -1.54
C GLU A 402 16.78 21.48 -2.09
N VAL A 403 15.71 20.81 -1.74
CA VAL A 403 14.35 21.17 -2.14
C VAL A 403 13.38 20.88 -1.02
N SER A 404 12.38 21.75 -0.89
CA SER A 404 11.22 21.54 -0.03
C SER A 404 9.98 21.49 -0.90
N VAL A 405 9.05 20.58 -0.62
CA VAL A 405 7.84 20.39 -1.42
C VAL A 405 6.61 20.80 -0.63
N ARG A 406 5.76 21.59 -1.25
CA ARG A 406 4.39 21.81 -0.80
C ARG A 406 3.45 21.10 -1.76
N ALA A 407 2.79 20.04 -1.30
CA ALA A 407 1.76 19.33 -2.05
C ALA A 407 0.41 20.02 -1.84
N SER A 408 -0.18 20.60 -2.87
CA SER A 408 -1.42 21.36 -2.76
C SER A 408 -2.30 21.27 -4.02
N MET A 409 -3.48 21.88 -3.99
CA MET A 409 -4.35 22.01 -5.17
C MET A 409 -3.92 23.13 -6.12
N ALA A 410 -2.89 23.92 -5.78
CA ALA A 410 -2.36 24.96 -6.66
C ALA A 410 -1.50 24.37 -7.78
N ASP A 411 -1.30 25.16 -8.83
CA ASP A 411 -0.52 24.75 -9.99
C ASP A 411 0.96 24.54 -9.63
N TYR A 412 1.66 23.75 -10.44
CA TYR A 412 3.10 23.57 -10.27
C TYR A 412 3.84 24.91 -10.33
N LYS A 413 4.71 25.12 -9.35
CA LYS A 413 5.59 26.29 -9.32
C LYS A 413 6.90 25.92 -8.64
N LYS A 414 8.01 26.18 -9.29
CA LYS A 414 9.34 26.05 -8.72
C LYS A 414 9.86 27.43 -8.31
N GLU A 415 10.16 27.60 -7.04
CA GLU A 415 10.84 28.75 -6.45
C GLU A 415 12.26 28.35 -6.03
N GLU A 416 13.06 29.26 -5.52
CA GLU A 416 14.46 28.98 -5.19
C GLU A 416 14.66 27.77 -4.29
N TRP A 417 13.88 27.63 -3.24
CA TRP A 417 14.00 26.56 -2.23
C TRP A 417 12.72 25.69 -2.12
N LEU A 418 11.65 26.08 -2.79
CA LEU A 418 10.31 25.50 -2.63
C LEU A 418 9.71 25.14 -3.97
N VAL A 419 9.22 23.92 -4.07
CA VAL A 419 8.39 23.48 -5.19
C VAL A 419 6.97 23.29 -4.70
N ASN A 420 6.01 23.98 -5.34
CA ASN A 420 4.61 23.61 -5.22
C ASN A 420 4.30 22.51 -6.21
N LEU A 421 3.98 21.32 -5.71
CA LEU A 421 3.62 20.15 -6.52
C LEU A 421 2.12 19.93 -6.40
N PRO A 422 1.37 19.89 -7.53
CA PRO A 422 -0.05 19.54 -7.49
C PRO A 422 -0.27 18.17 -6.85
N LEU A 423 -1.29 18.04 -5.99
CA LEU A 423 -1.60 16.78 -5.30
C LEU A 423 -1.74 15.59 -6.25
N TYR A 424 -2.35 15.79 -7.41
CA TYR A 424 -2.52 14.73 -8.41
C TYR A 424 -1.22 14.29 -9.11
N ALA A 425 -0.10 15.00 -8.87
CA ALA A 425 1.24 14.68 -9.38
C ALA A 425 2.21 14.31 -8.25
N ILE A 426 1.74 13.95 -7.06
CA ILE A 426 2.59 13.68 -5.88
C ILE A 426 3.55 12.51 -6.10
N ASP A 427 3.23 11.57 -6.96
CA ASP A 427 4.10 10.46 -7.35
C ASP A 427 5.37 10.90 -8.10
N GLN A 428 5.39 12.14 -8.64
CA GLN A 428 6.55 12.73 -9.32
C GLN A 428 7.61 13.28 -8.35
N ILE A 429 7.40 13.19 -7.04
CA ILE A 429 8.26 13.78 -6.00
C ILE A 429 9.73 13.31 -6.08
N VAL A 430 9.97 12.10 -6.54
CA VAL A 430 11.34 11.54 -6.67
C VAL A 430 12.12 12.13 -7.82
N GLN A 431 11.46 12.84 -8.73
CA GLN A 431 12.06 13.40 -9.95
C GLN A 431 12.21 14.94 -9.90
N ILE A 432 11.77 15.59 -8.80
CA ILE A 432 11.83 17.05 -8.60
C ILE A 432 13.28 17.52 -8.21
#